data_d570914b3f7c8fe1a4eac3c0d7c22d42
#
_entry.id   d570914b3f7c8fe1a4eac3c0d7c22d42
#
_cell.length_a   1.000
_cell.length_b   1.000
_cell.length_c   1.000
_cell.angle_alpha   90.00
_cell.angle_beta   90.00
_cell.angle_gamma   90.00
#
_symmetry.space_group_name_H-M   'P 1'
#
loop_
_entity.id
_entity.type
_entity.pdbx_description
1 polymer ?
#
loop_
_entity_poly.entity_id
_entity_poly.type
_entity_poly.pdbx_seq_one_letter_code
_entity_poly.pdbx_strand_id
1 'polypeptide(L)'
;MRMFLSEDLIMKPVFSSKWLSFFFGLLIVGQFLDGLTTKIGLDLGLAEVGTYAMPVLGTYGFWGLMAWKFSIIAALGVLYFSLHYIVKRYNPILLNLVIMILTVGCLIGVVATIQVDVSNILQIELALKHP
;
A
#
# COMPACT_ATOMS: atom_id res chain seq x y z
N MET A 1 -1.65 38.83 30.69
CA MET A 1 -2.62 37.73 30.81
C MET A 1 -2.10 36.55 29.97
N ARG A 2 -1.25 35.69 30.55
CA ARG A 2 -0.75 34.50 29.87
C ARG A 2 -1.85 33.45 30.02
N MET A 3 -2.53 33.17 28.92
CA MET A 3 -3.50 32.10 28.84
C MET A 3 -2.74 30.80 29.01
N PHE A 4 -2.90 30.15 30.15
CA PHE A 4 -2.50 28.76 30.38
C PHE A 4 -3.35 27.87 29.47
N LEU A 5 -2.89 27.70 28.23
CA LEU A 5 -3.30 26.55 27.45
C LEU A 5 -2.59 25.37 28.08
N SER A 6 -3.33 24.57 28.84
CA SER A 6 -2.85 23.37 29.46
C SER A 6 -2.22 22.48 28.38
N GLU A 7 -0.95 22.12 28.57
CA GLU A 7 -0.18 21.21 27.70
C GLU A 7 -0.86 19.83 27.57
N ASP A 8 -1.88 19.54 28.36
CA ASP A 8 -2.64 18.30 28.34
C ASP A 8 -3.60 18.17 27.16
N LEU A 9 -3.82 19.20 26.35
CA LEU A 9 -4.65 19.19 25.14
C LEU A 9 -3.87 18.87 23.86
N ILE A 10 -2.59 18.53 23.97
CA ILE A 10 -1.85 17.96 22.85
C ILE A 10 -2.37 16.53 22.69
N MET A 11 -3.35 16.37 21.79
CA MET A 11 -3.91 15.07 21.45
C MET A 11 -2.76 14.09 21.21
N LYS A 12 -2.67 13.06 22.05
CA LYS A 12 -1.74 11.95 21.82
C LYS A 12 -2.01 11.43 20.40
N PRO A 13 -0.97 11.23 19.58
CA PRO A 13 -1.19 10.80 18.20
C PRO A 13 -1.96 9.49 18.22
N VAL A 14 -3.13 9.48 17.58
CA VAL A 14 -3.99 8.29 17.44
C VAL A 14 -3.23 7.19 16.70
N PHE A 15 -2.38 7.59 15.77
CA PHE A 15 -1.49 6.69 15.04
C PHE A 15 -0.03 7.07 15.27
N SER A 16 0.78 6.11 15.73
CA SER A 16 2.23 6.29 15.82
C SER A 16 2.89 5.97 14.47
N SER A 17 4.10 6.50 14.27
CA SER A 17 4.94 6.14 13.11
C SER A 17 5.19 4.63 12.99
N LYS A 18 5.08 3.88 14.09
CA LYS A 18 5.21 2.41 14.13
C LYS A 18 4.07 1.73 13.35
N TRP A 19 2.85 2.20 13.50
CA TRP A 19 1.70 1.69 12.76
C TRP A 19 1.84 1.95 11.25
N LEU A 20 2.29 3.15 10.89
CA LEU A 20 2.55 3.48 9.49
C LEU A 20 3.63 2.57 8.89
N SER A 21 4.75 2.38 9.59
CA SER A 21 5.82 1.47 9.15
C SER A 21 5.33 0.03 9.02
N PHE A 22 4.50 -0.43 9.95
CA PHE A 22 3.92 -1.77 9.92
C PHE A 22 3.00 -1.97 8.70
N PHE A 23 2.05 -1.07 8.48
CA PHE A 23 1.14 -1.19 7.32
C PHE A 23 1.86 -0.98 5.99
N PHE A 24 2.87 -0.11 5.95
CA PHE A 24 3.71 0.04 4.76
C PHE A 24 4.50 -1.24 4.44
N GLY A 25 5.04 -1.90 5.47
CA GLY A 25 5.69 -3.21 5.32
C GLY A 25 4.72 -4.28 4.82
N LEU A 26 3.50 -4.35 5.38
CA LEU A 26 2.45 -5.26 4.90
C LEU A 26 2.06 -4.97 3.44
N LEU A 27 1.99 -3.70 3.05
CA LEU A 27 1.71 -3.31 1.67
C LEU A 27 2.78 -3.83 0.70
N ILE A 28 4.07 -3.71 1.07
CA ILE A 28 5.18 -4.23 0.26
C ILE A 28 5.06 -5.75 0.10
N VAL A 29 4.86 -6.48 1.21
CA VAL A 29 4.70 -7.93 1.19
C VAL A 29 3.49 -8.35 0.37
N GLY A 30 2.35 -7.67 0.55
CA GLY A 30 1.14 -7.94 -0.22
C GLY A 30 1.36 -7.76 -1.72
N GLN A 31 2.01 -6.67 -2.14
CA GLN A 31 2.30 -6.46 -3.57
C GLN A 31 3.25 -7.51 -4.15
N PHE A 32 4.15 -8.04 -3.34
CA PHE A 32 5.00 -9.15 -3.77
C PHE A 32 4.19 -10.44 -3.96
N LEU A 33 3.29 -10.76 -3.02
CA LEU A 33 2.38 -11.92 -3.11
C LEU A 33 1.42 -11.79 -4.29
N ASP A 34 0.84 -10.61 -4.49
CA ASP A 34 0.00 -10.32 -5.64
C ASP A 34 0.75 -10.50 -6.97
N GLY A 35 2.01 -10.08 -7.03
CA GLY A 35 2.86 -10.37 -8.19
C GLY A 35 3.07 -11.87 -8.41
N LEU A 36 3.31 -12.62 -7.35
CA LEU A 36 3.51 -14.08 -7.43
C LEU A 36 2.24 -14.80 -7.88
N THR A 37 1.10 -14.48 -7.29
CA THR A 37 -0.20 -15.10 -7.66
C THR A 37 -0.60 -14.72 -9.10
N THR A 38 -0.38 -13.48 -9.52
CA THR A 38 -0.57 -13.04 -10.91
C THR A 38 0.30 -13.86 -11.86
N LYS A 39 1.59 -14.07 -11.54
CA LYS A 39 2.50 -14.85 -12.38
C LYS A 39 2.02 -16.29 -12.54
N ILE A 40 1.62 -16.94 -11.44
CA ILE A 40 1.10 -18.31 -11.47
C ILE A 40 -0.19 -18.36 -12.30
N GLY A 41 -1.10 -17.41 -12.12
CA GLY A 41 -2.32 -17.32 -12.90
C GLY A 41 -2.07 -17.21 -14.40
N LEU A 42 -1.15 -16.33 -14.80
CA LEU A 42 -0.76 -16.16 -16.21
C LEU A 42 -0.13 -17.43 -16.80
N ASP A 43 0.72 -18.14 -16.04
CA ASP A 43 1.32 -19.38 -16.48
C ASP A 43 0.28 -20.52 -16.65
N LEU A 44 -0.85 -20.43 -15.96
CA LEU A 44 -2.02 -21.32 -16.12
C LEU A 44 -2.99 -20.84 -17.23
N GLY A 45 -2.68 -19.75 -17.93
CA GLY A 45 -3.53 -19.19 -18.99
C GLY A 45 -4.73 -18.39 -18.49
N LEU A 46 -4.75 -18.01 -17.19
CA LEU A 46 -5.78 -17.14 -16.63
C LEU A 46 -5.56 -15.70 -17.08
N ALA A 47 -6.64 -14.99 -17.38
CA ALA A 47 -6.58 -13.58 -17.70
C ALA A 47 -6.47 -12.72 -16.41
N GLU A 48 -5.61 -11.71 -16.42
CA GLU A 48 -5.59 -10.67 -15.39
C GLU A 48 -6.91 -9.87 -15.46
N VAL A 49 -7.62 -9.76 -14.36
CA VAL A 49 -8.95 -9.11 -14.31
C VAL A 49 -8.86 -7.63 -13.90
N GLY A 50 -7.66 -7.15 -13.51
CA GLY A 50 -7.47 -5.78 -13.05
C GLY A 50 -7.61 -4.74 -14.16
N THR A 51 -8.60 -3.85 -14.05
CA THR A 51 -8.86 -2.78 -15.04
C THR A 51 -7.64 -1.91 -15.36
N TYR A 52 -6.78 -1.66 -14.37
CA TYR A 52 -5.55 -0.86 -14.55
C TYR A 52 -4.32 -1.71 -14.86
N ALA A 53 -4.31 -2.97 -14.47
CA ALA A 53 -3.19 -3.88 -14.70
C ALA A 53 -3.15 -4.40 -16.14
N MET A 54 -4.31 -4.64 -16.74
CA MET A 54 -4.44 -5.16 -18.10
C MET A 54 -3.70 -4.36 -19.18
N PRO A 55 -3.85 -3.01 -19.28
CA PRO A 55 -3.13 -2.24 -20.27
C PRO A 55 -1.61 -2.31 -20.11
N VAL A 56 -1.13 -2.29 -18.85
CA VAL A 56 0.30 -2.36 -18.55
C VAL A 56 0.84 -3.74 -18.86
N LEU A 57 0.13 -4.79 -18.48
CA LEU A 57 0.48 -6.19 -18.76
C LEU A 57 0.53 -6.44 -20.27
N GLY A 58 -0.48 -5.97 -21.03
CA GLY A 58 -0.55 -6.15 -22.48
C GLY A 58 0.56 -5.42 -23.24
N THR A 59 1.03 -4.26 -22.73
CA THR A 59 2.05 -3.44 -23.41
C THR A 59 3.47 -3.83 -22.97
N TYR A 60 3.70 -4.06 -21.69
CA TYR A 60 5.03 -4.21 -21.11
C TYR A 60 5.29 -5.60 -20.49
N GLY A 61 4.29 -6.50 -20.55
CA GLY A 61 4.36 -7.82 -19.97
C GLY A 61 4.41 -7.82 -18.44
N PHE A 62 4.61 -9.00 -17.85
CA PHE A 62 4.63 -9.20 -16.40
C PHE A 62 5.66 -8.31 -15.67
N TRP A 63 6.87 -8.22 -16.18
CA TRP A 63 7.92 -7.41 -15.54
C TRP A 63 7.62 -5.91 -15.58
N GLY A 64 6.99 -5.44 -16.65
CA GLY A 64 6.50 -4.05 -16.72
C GLY A 64 5.40 -3.77 -15.69
N LEU A 65 4.48 -4.70 -15.49
CA LEU A 65 3.46 -4.63 -14.45
C LEU A 65 4.09 -4.56 -13.05
N MET A 66 5.07 -5.41 -12.76
CA MET A 66 5.77 -5.39 -11.47
C MET A 66 6.54 -4.10 -11.26
N ALA A 67 7.26 -3.61 -12.26
CA ALA A 67 7.97 -2.34 -12.19
C ALA A 67 7.01 -1.17 -11.91
N TRP A 68 5.84 -1.16 -12.54
CA TRP A 68 4.81 -0.16 -12.30
C TRP A 68 4.26 -0.22 -10.86
N LYS A 69 3.91 -1.40 -10.35
CA LYS A 69 3.43 -1.58 -8.96
C LYS A 69 4.49 -1.11 -7.94
N PHE A 70 5.73 -1.53 -8.09
CA PHE A 70 6.80 -1.13 -7.18
C PHE A 70 7.18 0.35 -7.29
N SER A 71 7.03 0.98 -8.45
CA SER A 71 7.26 2.42 -8.59
C SER A 71 6.27 3.24 -7.79
N ILE A 72 5.00 2.82 -7.70
CA ILE A 72 3.98 3.46 -6.86
C ILE A 72 4.36 3.35 -5.37
N ILE A 73 4.79 2.16 -4.93
CA ILE A 73 5.24 1.96 -3.53
C ILE A 73 6.47 2.82 -3.23
N ALA A 74 7.43 2.86 -4.14
CA ALA A 74 8.62 3.70 -3.98
C ALA A 74 8.25 5.19 -3.89
N ALA A 75 7.34 5.66 -4.73
CA ALA A 75 6.84 7.04 -4.69
C ALA A 75 6.15 7.36 -3.35
N LEU A 76 5.33 6.45 -2.84
CA LEU A 76 4.71 6.57 -1.51
C LEU A 76 5.75 6.60 -0.39
N GLY A 77 6.79 5.77 -0.48
CA GLY A 77 7.91 5.77 0.46
C GLY A 77 8.67 7.10 0.47
N VAL A 78 9.02 7.60 -0.71
CA VAL A 78 9.69 8.91 -0.85
C VAL A 78 8.80 10.04 -0.29
N LEU A 79 7.52 10.03 -0.61
CA LEU A 79 6.55 11.00 -0.09
C LEU A 79 6.49 10.95 1.44
N TYR A 80 6.42 9.76 2.04
CA TYR A 80 6.41 9.57 3.48
C TYR A 80 7.67 10.14 4.13
N PHE A 81 8.85 9.75 3.65
CA PHE A 81 10.10 10.23 4.23
C PHE A 81 10.27 11.73 4.10
N SER A 82 9.91 12.30 2.93
CA SER A 82 9.97 13.73 2.69
C SER A 82 9.04 14.51 3.60
N LEU A 83 7.78 14.09 3.71
CA LEU A 83 6.80 14.72 4.57
C LEU A 83 7.17 14.56 6.05
N HIS A 84 7.61 13.38 6.47
CA HIS A 84 8.05 13.16 7.85
C HIS A 84 9.20 14.09 8.22
N TYR A 85 10.20 14.22 7.35
CA TYR A 85 11.36 15.08 7.60
C TYR A 85 10.99 16.57 7.66
N ILE A 86 10.22 17.04 6.68
CA ILE A 86 9.83 18.45 6.57
C ILE A 86 8.88 18.84 7.72
N VAL A 87 7.81 18.07 7.91
CA VAL A 87 6.75 18.43 8.84
C VAL A 87 7.20 18.29 10.29
N LYS A 88 8.01 17.27 10.61
CA LYS A 88 8.60 17.12 11.95
C LYS A 88 9.39 18.36 12.37
N ARG A 89 10.04 19.02 11.41
CA ARG A 89 10.84 20.21 11.68
C ARG A 89 9.99 21.48 11.92
N TYR A 90 8.83 21.58 11.26
CA TYR A 90 8.07 22.82 11.21
C TYR A 90 6.78 22.81 12.04
N ASN A 91 6.07 21.68 12.10
CA ASN A 91 4.78 21.61 12.77
C ASN A 91 4.42 20.20 13.25
N PRO A 92 4.49 19.91 14.57
CA PRO A 92 4.20 18.58 15.10
C PRO A 92 2.70 18.17 14.99
N ILE A 93 1.78 19.13 14.99
CA ILE A 93 0.34 18.85 14.85
C ILE A 93 0.06 18.37 13.42
N LEU A 94 0.62 19.08 12.42
CA LEU A 94 0.50 18.69 11.03
C LEU A 94 1.16 17.33 10.76
N LEU A 95 2.25 17.01 11.46
CA LEU A 95 2.88 15.70 11.36
C LEU A 95 1.93 14.57 11.75
N ASN A 96 1.19 14.73 12.86
CA ASN A 96 0.22 13.73 13.30
C ASN A 96 -0.89 13.51 12.26
N LEU A 97 -1.38 14.58 11.65
CA LEU A 97 -2.38 14.52 10.59
C LEU A 97 -1.85 13.78 9.36
N VAL A 98 -0.62 14.09 8.94
CA VAL A 98 0.04 13.43 7.80
C VAL A 98 0.25 11.94 8.08
N ILE A 99 0.75 11.56 9.26
CA ILE A 99 0.92 10.15 9.65
C ILE A 99 -0.42 9.42 9.63
N MET A 100 -1.49 10.04 10.14
CA MET A 100 -2.83 9.46 10.13
C MET A 100 -3.32 9.19 8.70
N ILE A 101 -3.25 10.18 7.82
CA ILE A 101 -3.69 10.06 6.42
C ILE A 101 -2.91 8.95 5.70
N LEU A 102 -1.57 8.94 5.84
CA LEU A 102 -0.73 7.92 5.21
C LEU A 102 -0.99 6.53 5.78
N THR A 103 -1.24 6.40 7.09
CA THR A 103 -1.55 5.12 7.73
C THR A 103 -2.87 4.55 7.21
N VAL A 104 -3.90 5.39 7.11
CA VAL A 104 -5.20 5.00 6.55
C VAL A 104 -5.06 4.62 5.08
N GLY A 105 -4.30 5.38 4.30
CA GLY A 105 -4.01 5.06 2.90
C GLY A 105 -3.30 3.71 2.73
N CYS A 106 -2.28 3.43 3.54
CA CYS A 106 -1.60 2.14 3.53
C CYS A 106 -2.54 1.00 3.96
N LEU A 107 -3.38 1.19 4.97
CA LEU A 107 -4.37 0.20 5.41
C LEU A 107 -5.36 -0.14 4.28
N ILE A 108 -5.89 0.87 3.60
CA ILE A 108 -6.77 0.67 2.44
C ILE A 108 -6.04 -0.13 1.35
N GLY A 109 -4.79 0.23 1.06
CA GLY A 109 -3.95 -0.49 0.10
C GLY A 109 -3.74 -1.96 0.47
N VAL A 110 -3.46 -2.26 1.75
CA VAL A 110 -3.32 -3.63 2.27
C VAL A 110 -4.63 -4.42 2.09
N VAL A 111 -5.77 -3.86 2.47
CA VAL A 111 -7.07 -4.52 2.32
C VAL A 111 -7.38 -4.81 0.86
N ALA A 112 -7.16 -3.84 -0.03
CA ALA A 112 -7.36 -4.02 -1.46
C ALA A 112 -6.45 -5.13 -2.03
N THR A 113 -5.18 -5.17 -1.63
CA THR A 113 -4.23 -6.20 -2.07
C THR A 113 -4.67 -7.59 -1.59
N ILE A 114 -5.05 -7.75 -0.32
CA ILE A 114 -5.55 -9.02 0.21
C ILE A 114 -6.77 -9.50 -0.58
N GLN A 115 -7.69 -8.61 -0.91
CA GLN A 115 -8.88 -8.95 -1.69
C GLN A 115 -8.51 -9.49 -3.09
N VAL A 116 -7.55 -8.86 -3.76
CA VAL A 116 -7.05 -9.30 -5.06
C VAL A 116 -6.34 -10.66 -4.94
N ASP A 117 -5.46 -10.82 -3.96
CA ASP A 117 -4.73 -12.08 -3.73
C ASP A 117 -5.68 -13.26 -3.48
N VAL A 118 -6.70 -13.07 -2.64
CA VAL A 118 -7.73 -14.10 -2.39
C VAL A 118 -8.47 -14.44 -3.68
N SER A 119 -8.84 -13.46 -4.49
CA SER A 119 -9.49 -13.69 -5.78
C SER A 119 -8.60 -14.49 -6.73
N ASN A 120 -7.32 -14.11 -6.84
CA ASN A 120 -6.36 -14.82 -7.69
C ASN A 120 -6.16 -16.27 -7.25
N ILE A 121 -6.02 -16.52 -5.95
CA ILE A 121 -5.87 -17.87 -5.39
C ILE A 121 -7.10 -18.74 -5.71
N LEU A 122 -8.30 -18.20 -5.54
CA LEU A 122 -9.54 -18.93 -5.86
C LEU A 122 -9.63 -19.29 -7.35
N GLN A 123 -9.24 -18.38 -8.25
CA GLN A 123 -9.22 -18.65 -9.69
C GLN A 123 -8.19 -19.73 -10.04
N ILE A 124 -7.00 -19.69 -9.45
CA ILE A 124 -5.96 -20.72 -9.63
C ILE A 124 -6.47 -22.08 -9.15
N GLU A 125 -7.10 -22.14 -7.98
CA GLU A 125 -7.67 -23.38 -7.44
C GLU A 125 -8.74 -23.97 -8.37
N LEU A 126 -9.62 -23.13 -8.91
CA LEU A 126 -10.64 -23.57 -9.86
C LEU A 126 -10.05 -24.10 -11.17
N ALA A 127 -9.03 -23.41 -11.71
CA ALA A 127 -8.34 -23.83 -12.92
C ALA A 127 -7.63 -25.19 -12.75
N LEU A 128 -7.06 -25.46 -11.58
CA LEU A 128 -6.40 -26.73 -11.27
C LEU A 128 -7.38 -27.90 -11.09
N LYS A 129 -8.62 -27.63 -10.69
CA LYS A 129 -9.68 -28.67 -10.51
C LYS A 129 -10.40 -29.02 -11.80
N HIS A 130 -10.37 -28.15 -12.79
CA HIS A 130 -11.07 -28.30 -14.08
C HIS A 130 -10.10 -27.98 -15.23
N PRO A 131 -9.09 -28.86 -15.44
CA PRO A 131 -8.11 -28.70 -16.50
C PRO A 131 -8.68 -28.82 -17.92
#